data_9bdc255b16317bac62fda39ecf520898
#
_entry.id   9bdc255b16317bac62fda39ecf520898
#
_cell.length_a   1.000
_cell.length_b   1.000
_cell.length_c   1.000
_cell.angle_alpha   90.00
_cell.angle_beta   90.00
_cell.angle_gamma   90.00
#
_symmetry.space_group_name_H-M   'P 1'
#
loop_
_entity.id
_entity.type
_entity.pdbx_description
1 polymer ?
#
loop_
_entity_poly.entity_id
_entity_poly.type
_entity_poly.pdbx_seq_one_letter_code
_entity_poly.pdbx_strand_id
1 'polypeptide(L)'
;INQLAGRHATKVADRPGQTQVQQLIVIDKDLDLLDTPGVMPPSLAKEEHGLWLSAINAIPDDIVGEELPAMFLVNFFRDLNSKEFKERYKLENFDLTPEEIVAKIAILRGCLKQKGAPDLERVYKLILSDFRKGEFGKVCFGVPPKD
;
A
#
# COMPACT_ATOMS: atom_id res chain seq x y z
N ILE A 1 -12.68 9.56 11.93
CA ILE A 1 -14.02 9.66 12.55
C ILE A 1 -13.91 9.48 14.06
N ASN A 2 -13.44 8.34 14.57
CA ASN A 2 -13.38 8.04 16.01
C ASN A 2 -12.54 9.05 16.80
N GLN A 3 -11.45 9.58 16.23
CA GLN A 3 -10.66 10.64 16.85
C GLN A 3 -11.45 11.96 16.99
N LEU A 4 -12.21 12.35 15.97
CA LEU A 4 -13.04 13.56 16.01
C LEU A 4 -14.23 13.40 16.95
N ALA A 5 -14.84 12.22 16.98
CA ALA A 5 -15.98 11.93 17.84
C ALA A 5 -15.57 11.70 19.31
N GLY A 6 -14.29 11.51 19.62
CA GLY A 6 -13.80 11.19 20.97
C GLY A 6 -14.33 9.85 21.51
N ARG A 7 -14.93 9.01 20.66
CA ARG A 7 -15.54 7.72 21.02
C ARG A 7 -15.49 6.75 19.85
N HIS A 8 -15.73 5.47 20.10
CA HIS A 8 -15.91 4.46 19.05
C HIS A 8 -17.26 4.62 18.34
N ALA A 9 -17.33 5.57 17.40
CA ALA A 9 -18.53 5.84 16.61
C ALA A 9 -18.66 4.92 15.39
N THR A 10 -17.52 4.43 14.85
CA THR A 10 -17.48 3.54 13.69
C THR A 10 -16.50 2.39 13.93
N LYS A 11 -16.76 1.22 13.31
CA LYS A 11 -15.82 0.11 13.29
C LYS A 11 -14.64 0.48 12.40
N VAL A 12 -13.42 0.33 12.92
CA VAL A 12 -12.19 0.49 12.17
C VAL A 12 -11.68 -0.90 11.81
N ALA A 13 -11.48 -1.17 10.52
CA ALA A 13 -10.77 -2.34 10.06
C ALA A 13 -9.94 -1.99 8.83
N ASP A 14 -8.82 -2.67 8.69
CA ASP A 14 -7.91 -2.54 7.54
C ASP A 14 -8.42 -3.40 6.37
N ARG A 15 -9.69 -3.17 5.97
CA ARG A 15 -10.35 -3.85 4.86
C ARG A 15 -11.17 -2.88 4.03
N PRO A 16 -11.04 -2.92 2.69
CA PRO A 16 -11.91 -2.16 1.79
C PRO A 16 -13.38 -2.53 1.96
N GLY A 17 -14.30 -1.56 1.72
CA GLY A 17 -15.74 -1.81 1.73
C GLY A 17 -16.39 -1.95 3.11
N GLN A 18 -15.75 -1.47 4.16
CA GLN A 18 -16.29 -1.52 5.55
C GLN A 18 -17.58 -0.71 5.70
N THR A 19 -17.64 0.49 5.12
CA THR A 19 -18.82 1.34 5.17
C THR A 19 -19.73 0.98 4.00
N GLN A 20 -20.83 0.27 4.25
CA GLN A 20 -21.79 -0.14 3.23
C GLN A 20 -22.99 0.79 3.13
N VAL A 21 -23.26 1.55 4.17
CA VAL A 21 -24.42 2.47 4.26
C VAL A 21 -23.92 3.81 4.79
N GLN A 22 -24.49 4.89 4.27
CA GLN A 22 -24.23 6.23 4.80
C GLN A 22 -24.66 6.31 6.26
N GLN A 23 -23.78 6.86 7.09
CA GLN A 23 -24.05 7.04 8.52
C GLN A 23 -23.84 8.50 8.90
N LEU A 24 -24.84 9.09 9.56
CA LEU A 24 -24.72 10.40 10.18
C LEU A 24 -24.19 10.22 11.61
N ILE A 25 -23.08 10.82 11.92
CA ILE A 25 -22.42 10.73 13.22
C ILE A 25 -22.41 12.12 13.84
N VAL A 26 -23.19 12.31 14.88
CA VAL A 26 -23.20 13.56 15.66
C VAL A 26 -21.88 13.66 16.41
N ILE A 27 -21.09 14.67 16.12
CA ILE A 27 -19.81 14.98 16.77
C ILE A 27 -20.06 15.91 17.96
N ASP A 28 -20.78 17.03 17.73
CA ASP A 28 -21.13 18.03 18.71
C ASP A 28 -22.50 18.65 18.33
N LYS A 29 -22.99 19.60 19.12
CA LYS A 29 -24.31 20.26 18.95
C LYS A 29 -24.50 20.90 17.57
N ASP A 30 -23.41 21.42 17.02
CA ASP A 30 -23.39 22.16 15.75
C ASP A 30 -22.59 21.47 14.64
N LEU A 31 -22.15 20.20 14.85
CA LEU A 31 -21.32 19.48 13.90
C LEU A 31 -21.72 18.02 13.76
N ASP A 32 -22.22 17.69 12.60
CA ASP A 32 -22.51 16.33 12.16
C ASP A 32 -21.50 15.90 11.08
N LEU A 33 -21.06 14.65 11.14
CA LEU A 33 -20.21 14.02 10.15
C LEU A 33 -20.99 12.98 9.38
N LEU A 34 -21.06 13.12 8.05
CA LEU A 34 -21.66 12.12 7.18
C LEU A 34 -20.56 11.16 6.70
N ASP A 35 -20.57 9.92 7.22
CA ASP A 35 -19.72 8.84 6.74
C ASP A 35 -20.36 8.20 5.51
N THR A 36 -19.68 8.29 4.36
CA THR A 36 -20.16 7.75 3.09
C THR A 36 -19.29 6.58 2.64
N PRO A 37 -19.90 5.53 2.05
CA PRO A 37 -19.13 4.44 1.45
C PRO A 37 -18.14 4.96 0.42
N GLY A 38 -16.94 4.36 0.39
CA GLY A 38 -15.99 4.60 -0.69
C GLY A 38 -16.57 4.15 -2.04
N VAL A 39 -16.45 4.99 -3.06
CA VAL A 39 -16.89 4.68 -4.42
C VAL A 39 -15.67 4.44 -5.28
N MET A 40 -15.63 3.26 -5.91
CA MET A 40 -14.59 2.93 -6.89
C MET A 40 -15.24 2.93 -8.29
N PRO A 41 -14.58 3.49 -9.33
CA PRO A 41 -15.12 3.44 -10.68
C PRO A 41 -15.24 1.98 -11.16
N PRO A 42 -16.25 1.66 -11.97
CA PRO A 42 -16.51 0.29 -12.42
C PRO A 42 -15.40 -0.25 -13.35
N SER A 43 -14.61 0.65 -13.94
CA SER A 43 -13.44 0.29 -14.74
C SER A 43 -12.30 1.26 -14.48
N LEU A 44 -11.08 0.76 -14.46
CA LEU A 44 -9.88 1.58 -14.32
C LEU A 44 -9.37 1.96 -15.72
N ALA A 45 -9.05 3.23 -15.90
CA ALA A 45 -8.61 3.75 -17.20
C ALA A 45 -7.26 3.18 -17.65
N LYS A 46 -6.42 2.75 -16.69
CA LYS A 46 -5.11 2.13 -16.92
C LYS A 46 -4.89 1.01 -15.92
N GLU A 47 -4.18 -0.04 -16.34
CA GLU A 47 -3.77 -1.15 -15.48
C GLU A 47 -2.95 -0.68 -14.27
N GLU A 48 -2.07 0.30 -14.48
CA GLU A 48 -1.27 0.93 -13.44
C GLU A 48 -2.11 1.49 -12.29
N HIS A 49 -3.30 2.05 -12.57
CA HIS A 49 -4.20 2.53 -11.53
C HIS A 49 -4.68 1.40 -10.61
N GLY A 50 -4.89 0.19 -11.18
CA GLY A 50 -5.23 -1.00 -10.42
C GLY A 50 -4.11 -1.42 -9.46
N LEU A 51 -2.86 -1.35 -9.93
CA LEU A 51 -1.68 -1.68 -9.12
C LEU A 51 -1.49 -0.70 -7.96
N TRP A 52 -1.69 0.62 -8.18
CA TRP A 52 -1.66 1.61 -7.11
C TRP A 52 -2.77 1.36 -6.08
N LEU A 53 -4.00 1.11 -6.52
CA LEU A 53 -5.12 0.81 -5.62
C LEU A 53 -4.89 -0.47 -4.81
N SER A 54 -4.25 -1.48 -5.40
CA SER A 54 -3.84 -2.69 -4.69
C SER A 54 -2.71 -2.40 -3.69
N ALA A 55 -1.71 -1.62 -4.10
CA ALA A 55 -0.59 -1.26 -3.23
C ALA A 55 -1.05 -0.54 -1.95
N ILE A 56 -2.06 0.35 -2.03
CA ILE A 56 -2.67 1.03 -0.87
C ILE A 56 -3.79 0.24 -0.18
N ASN A 57 -4.01 -1.01 -0.57
CA ASN A 57 -5.08 -1.88 -0.05
C ASN A 57 -6.51 -1.36 -0.31
N ALA A 58 -6.72 -0.54 -1.35
CA ALA A 58 -8.06 -0.16 -1.80
C ALA A 58 -8.74 -1.30 -2.59
N ILE A 59 -7.95 -2.13 -3.27
CA ILE A 59 -8.32 -3.44 -3.77
C ILE A 59 -7.69 -4.48 -2.84
N PRO A 60 -8.47 -5.42 -2.28
CA PRO A 60 -7.95 -6.44 -1.36
C PRO A 60 -6.88 -7.34 -1.99
N ASP A 61 -5.88 -7.74 -1.19
CA ASP A 61 -4.78 -8.59 -1.63
C ASP A 61 -5.24 -9.99 -2.07
N ASP A 62 -6.36 -10.48 -1.57
CA ASP A 62 -6.96 -11.77 -1.95
C ASP A 62 -7.57 -11.77 -3.37
N ILE A 63 -7.80 -10.59 -3.96
CA ILE A 63 -8.30 -10.44 -5.34
C ILE A 63 -7.16 -10.41 -6.36
N VAL A 64 -6.10 -9.64 -6.08
CA VAL A 64 -5.00 -9.38 -7.03
C VAL A 64 -3.76 -10.20 -6.72
N GLY A 65 -3.62 -10.64 -5.47
CA GLY A 65 -2.38 -11.21 -4.94
C GLY A 65 -1.37 -10.12 -4.55
N GLU A 66 -0.36 -10.50 -3.80
CA GLU A 66 0.65 -9.56 -3.31
C GLU A 66 1.82 -9.34 -4.30
N GLU A 67 2.07 -10.30 -5.20
CA GLU A 67 3.22 -10.27 -6.10
C GLU A 67 3.21 -9.07 -7.05
N LEU A 68 2.13 -8.92 -7.83
CA LEU A 68 2.04 -7.87 -8.84
C LEU A 68 2.18 -6.46 -8.25
N PRO A 69 1.43 -6.06 -7.20
CA PRO A 69 1.59 -4.73 -6.62
C PRO A 69 2.94 -4.55 -5.90
N ALA A 70 3.52 -5.59 -5.31
CA ALA A 70 4.84 -5.50 -4.69
C ALA A 70 5.95 -5.30 -5.75
N MET A 71 5.93 -6.07 -6.85
CA MET A 71 6.87 -5.91 -7.96
C MET A 71 6.72 -4.55 -8.64
N PHE A 72 5.50 -4.06 -8.79
CA PHE A 72 5.23 -2.72 -9.28
C PHE A 72 5.89 -1.64 -8.38
N LEU A 73 5.75 -1.73 -7.06
CA LEU A 73 6.42 -0.83 -6.13
C LEU A 73 7.95 -0.91 -6.22
N VAL A 74 8.52 -2.10 -6.33
CA VAL A 74 9.97 -2.28 -6.48
C VAL A 74 10.48 -1.57 -7.73
N ASN A 75 9.80 -1.75 -8.88
CA ASN A 75 10.13 -1.05 -10.11
C ASN A 75 10.03 0.47 -9.93
N PHE A 76 8.91 0.95 -9.39
CA PHE A 76 8.67 2.36 -9.17
C PHE A 76 9.76 3.02 -8.31
N PHE A 77 10.09 2.44 -7.15
CA PHE A 77 11.13 2.99 -6.26
C PHE A 77 12.55 2.84 -6.82
N ARG A 78 12.82 1.79 -7.62
CA ARG A 78 14.07 1.65 -8.36
C ARG A 78 14.22 2.78 -9.38
N ASP A 79 13.20 3.03 -10.19
CA ASP A 79 13.24 4.05 -11.26
C ASP A 79 13.33 5.48 -10.68
N LEU A 80 12.72 5.71 -9.51
CA LEU A 80 12.91 6.95 -8.73
C LEU A 80 14.27 7.03 -8.03
N ASN A 81 15.07 5.98 -8.03
CA ASN A 81 16.32 5.89 -7.26
C ASN A 81 16.12 6.24 -5.76
N SER A 82 14.98 5.81 -5.18
CA SER A 82 14.56 6.20 -3.84
C SER A 82 15.60 5.88 -2.77
N LYS A 83 16.00 6.92 -2.03
CA LYS A 83 16.92 6.81 -0.91
C LYS A 83 16.29 6.05 0.26
N GLU A 84 15.06 6.39 0.60
CA GLU A 84 14.31 5.81 1.71
C GLU A 84 14.11 4.30 1.52
N PHE A 85 13.77 3.87 0.30
CA PHE A 85 13.63 2.45 -0.02
C PHE A 85 14.96 1.71 0.13
N LYS A 86 16.08 2.29 -0.36
CA LYS A 86 17.43 1.72 -0.18
C LYS A 86 17.81 1.59 1.29
N GLU A 87 17.62 2.66 2.07
CA GLU A 87 17.93 2.67 3.50
C GLU A 87 17.08 1.65 4.27
N ARG A 88 15.76 1.59 3.96
CA ARG A 88 14.84 0.64 4.58
C ARG A 88 15.29 -0.80 4.44
N TYR A 89 15.76 -1.19 3.25
CA TYR A 89 16.18 -2.57 2.96
C TYR A 89 17.70 -2.78 2.96
N LYS A 90 18.48 -1.76 3.29
CA LYS A 90 19.96 -1.79 3.29
C LYS A 90 20.53 -2.20 1.93
N LEU A 91 19.94 -1.69 0.85
CA LEU A 91 20.42 -1.87 -0.51
C LEU A 91 21.50 -0.83 -0.81
N GLU A 92 22.58 -1.25 -1.44
CA GLU A 92 23.69 -0.35 -1.81
C GLU A 92 23.33 0.49 -3.03
N ASN A 93 22.71 -0.14 -4.03
CA ASN A 93 22.30 0.47 -5.28
C ASN A 93 21.06 -0.24 -5.88
N PHE A 94 20.64 0.23 -7.04
CA PHE A 94 19.54 -0.36 -7.83
C PHE A 94 20.05 -0.96 -9.17
N ASP A 95 21.34 -1.30 -9.30
CA ASP A 95 21.92 -1.92 -10.50
C ASP A 95 21.55 -3.41 -10.62
N LEU A 96 20.35 -3.75 -10.16
CA LEU A 96 19.77 -5.09 -10.10
C LEU A 96 18.40 -5.11 -10.79
N THR A 97 18.00 -6.28 -11.26
CA THR A 97 16.62 -6.47 -11.70
C THR A 97 15.67 -6.43 -10.51
N PRO A 98 14.37 -6.16 -10.71
CA PRO A 98 13.38 -6.18 -9.62
C PRO A 98 13.36 -7.51 -8.87
N GLU A 99 13.49 -8.62 -9.57
CA GLU A 99 13.54 -9.97 -9.01
C GLU A 99 14.76 -10.17 -8.13
N GLU A 100 15.93 -9.68 -8.57
CA GLU A 100 17.17 -9.71 -7.78
C GLU A 100 17.07 -8.83 -6.54
N ILE A 101 16.42 -7.65 -6.65
CA ILE A 101 16.16 -6.77 -5.49
C ILE A 101 15.30 -7.50 -4.47
N VAL A 102 14.20 -8.13 -4.89
CA VAL A 102 13.31 -8.89 -4.00
C VAL A 102 14.05 -10.05 -3.35
N ALA A 103 14.86 -10.80 -4.11
CA ALA A 103 15.68 -11.88 -3.58
C ALA A 103 16.72 -11.38 -2.56
N LYS A 104 17.35 -10.24 -2.82
CA LYS A 104 18.29 -9.59 -1.90
C LYS A 104 17.59 -9.13 -0.62
N ILE A 105 16.40 -8.54 -0.73
CA ILE A 105 15.56 -8.17 0.43
C ILE A 105 15.23 -9.42 1.26
N ALA A 106 14.89 -10.56 0.63
CA ALA A 106 14.62 -11.81 1.33
C ALA A 106 15.79 -12.20 2.24
N ILE A 107 17.00 -12.14 1.73
CA ILE A 107 18.23 -12.47 2.49
C ILE A 107 18.47 -11.45 3.60
N LEU A 108 18.43 -10.15 3.29
CA LEU A 108 18.74 -9.09 4.24
C LEU A 108 17.71 -8.96 5.38
N ARG A 109 16.47 -9.37 5.14
CA ARG A 109 15.36 -9.32 6.12
C ARG A 109 15.07 -10.69 6.76
N GLY A 110 15.82 -11.73 6.39
CA GLY A 110 15.61 -13.06 6.94
C GLY A 110 14.29 -13.71 6.49
N CYS A 111 13.75 -13.32 5.34
CA CYS A 111 12.58 -13.93 4.72
C CYS A 111 13.02 -15.18 3.95
N LEU A 112 13.36 -16.24 4.66
CA LEU A 112 13.90 -17.47 4.07
C LEU A 112 12.98 -18.65 4.39
N LYS A 113 12.81 -19.55 3.42
CA LYS A 113 12.17 -20.86 3.57
C LYS A 113 13.15 -21.85 4.21
N GLN A 114 12.64 -23.04 4.56
CA GLN A 114 13.50 -24.15 4.97
C GLN A 114 14.58 -24.40 3.89
N LYS A 115 15.81 -24.65 4.33
CA LYS A 115 17.03 -24.79 3.50
C LYS A 115 17.58 -23.49 2.92
N GLY A 116 17.16 -22.31 3.40
CA GLY A 116 17.77 -21.03 3.06
C GLY A 116 17.33 -20.41 1.73
N ALA A 117 16.37 -20.98 1.03
CA ALA A 117 15.81 -20.38 -0.19
C ALA A 117 14.98 -19.11 0.14
N PRO A 118 15.01 -18.06 -0.70
CA PRO A 118 14.19 -16.88 -0.54
C PRO A 118 12.68 -17.21 -0.44
N ASP A 119 12.01 -16.63 0.55
CA ASP A 119 10.57 -16.67 0.69
C ASP A 119 9.95 -15.40 0.08
N LEU A 120 9.70 -15.44 -1.23
CA LEU A 120 9.26 -14.28 -2.00
C LEU A 120 7.87 -13.79 -1.55
N GLU A 121 6.94 -14.70 -1.23
CA GLU A 121 5.60 -14.33 -0.74
C GLU A 121 5.71 -13.50 0.54
N ARG A 122 6.58 -13.89 1.45
CA ARG A 122 6.83 -13.14 2.67
C ARG A 122 7.45 -11.77 2.40
N VAL A 123 8.29 -11.67 1.37
CA VAL A 123 8.89 -10.39 0.95
C VAL A 123 7.85 -9.49 0.33
N TYR A 124 6.96 -10.00 -0.52
CA TYR A 124 5.87 -9.20 -1.11
C TYR A 124 4.98 -8.60 -0.04
N LYS A 125 4.53 -9.40 0.93
CA LYS A 125 3.78 -8.91 2.10
C LYS A 125 4.53 -7.86 2.91
N LEU A 126 5.83 -8.04 3.10
CA LEU A 126 6.68 -7.08 3.80
C LEU A 126 6.72 -5.74 3.06
N ILE A 127 6.98 -5.75 1.73
CA ILE A 127 7.06 -4.55 0.91
C ILE A 127 5.74 -3.78 0.94
N LEU A 128 4.60 -4.46 0.74
CA LEU A 128 3.28 -3.83 0.79
C LEU A 128 2.97 -3.27 2.19
N SER A 129 3.29 -4.00 3.24
CA SER A 129 3.12 -3.53 4.61
C SER A 129 3.96 -2.30 4.92
N ASP A 130 5.23 -2.28 4.50
CA ASP A 130 6.12 -1.15 4.71
C ASP A 130 5.64 0.09 3.91
N PHE A 131 5.19 -0.10 2.68
CA PHE A 131 4.61 0.96 1.87
C PHE A 131 3.37 1.58 2.52
N ARG A 132 2.43 0.77 2.97
CA ARG A 132 1.19 1.18 3.65
C ARG A 132 1.45 1.91 4.98
N LYS A 133 2.58 1.63 5.63
CA LYS A 133 3.06 2.33 6.83
C LYS A 133 3.81 3.63 6.54
N GLY A 134 4.10 3.93 5.27
CA GLY A 134 4.85 5.13 4.87
C GLY A 134 6.35 5.03 5.07
N GLU A 135 6.91 3.81 5.21
CA GLU A 135 8.35 3.58 5.46
C GLU A 135 9.24 4.00 4.27
N PHE A 136 8.65 4.24 3.10
CA PHE A 136 9.35 4.69 1.90
C PHE A 136 9.21 6.21 1.66
N GLY A 137 8.76 6.95 2.68
CA GLY A 137 8.58 8.39 2.60
C GLY A 137 7.29 8.81 1.88
N LYS A 138 7.24 10.07 1.47
CA LYS A 138 6.07 10.64 0.78
C LYS A 138 6.12 10.30 -0.71
N VAL A 139 5.04 9.75 -1.23
CA VAL A 139 4.91 9.35 -2.64
C VAL A 139 3.76 10.11 -3.29
N CYS A 140 3.98 10.61 -4.52
CA CYS A 140 2.95 11.21 -5.35
C CYS A 140 2.61 10.24 -6.50
N PHE A 141 1.32 9.94 -6.68
CA PHE A 141 0.83 8.97 -7.68
C PHE A 141 0.51 9.64 -9.02
N GLY A 142 1.37 10.49 -9.48
CA GLY A 142 1.23 11.11 -10.78
C GLY A 142 1.66 12.57 -10.80
N VAL A 143 1.85 13.07 -12.00
CA VAL A 143 2.11 14.50 -12.24
C VAL A 143 0.76 15.14 -12.53
N PRO A 144 0.40 16.27 -11.87
CA PRO A 144 -0.81 17.00 -12.22
C PRO A 144 -0.79 17.35 -13.72
N PRO A 145 -1.95 17.36 -14.39
CA PRO A 145 -2.02 17.85 -15.75
C PRO A 145 -1.43 19.28 -15.79
N LYS A 146 -0.61 19.56 -16.79
CA LYS A 146 -0.16 20.92 -17.05
C LYS A 146 -1.35 21.67 -17.65
N ASP A 147 -1.77 22.74 -17.01
CA ASP A 147 -2.74 23.70 -17.55
C ASP A 147 -2.28 24.28 -18.90
#